data_667ba6f0e0382db455b3fbef8e9d460b
#
_entry.id   667ba6f0e0382db455b3fbef8e9d460b
#
_cell.length_a   1.000
_cell.length_b   1.000
_cell.length_c   1.000
_cell.angle_alpha   90.00
_cell.angle_beta   90.00
_cell.angle_gamma   90.00
#
_symmetry.space_group_name_H-M   'P 1'
#
loop_
_entity.id
_entity.type
_entity.pdbx_description
1 polymer ?
#
loop_
_entity_poly.entity_id
_entity_poly.type
_entity_poly.pdbx_seq_one_letter_code
_entity_poly.pdbx_strand_id
1 'polypeptide(L)'
;PPAFAADAIMEAADAGIKVIICITEGIPVGDMVKVKAYIADRDCKLVGPNCPGVITPDEAKVGIMPGFVFKKGKVGIVSKSGTLTYEAADQVVKQGLGITTAIGIGGDPIIGTTTKEAVEMFMNDDETECIVMIGEIGGQLEADAAKWIKATGNKKPVVGFIAGQTAPKGRTMGHAGAIVGGKDDTAQAKMKILAENGIHVVESPA
;
A
#
# COMPACT_ATOMS: atom_id res chain seq x y z
N PRO A 1 -12.87 -17.82 1.14
CA PRO A 1 -14.13 -17.07 1.20
C PRO A 1 -14.09 -15.98 2.28
N PRO A 2 -14.71 -14.78 2.06
CA PRO A 2 -14.63 -13.66 3.00
C PRO A 2 -15.10 -13.99 4.42
N ALA A 3 -16.12 -14.85 4.54
CA ALA A 3 -16.70 -15.25 5.83
C ALA A 3 -15.73 -16.01 6.76
N PHE A 4 -14.65 -16.58 6.22
CA PHE A 4 -13.69 -17.38 6.99
C PHE A 4 -12.30 -16.73 7.05
N ALA A 5 -12.09 -15.63 6.35
CA ALA A 5 -10.77 -15.02 6.21
C ALA A 5 -10.26 -14.45 7.53
N ALA A 6 -11.11 -13.83 8.34
CA ALA A 6 -10.73 -13.31 9.65
C ALA A 6 -10.23 -14.42 10.59
N ASP A 7 -10.94 -15.54 10.66
CA ASP A 7 -10.52 -16.70 11.47
C ASP A 7 -9.21 -17.28 10.98
N ALA A 8 -9.03 -17.40 9.65
CA ALA A 8 -7.80 -17.89 9.06
C ALA A 8 -6.59 -16.99 9.36
N ILE A 9 -6.76 -15.66 9.36
CA ILE A 9 -5.70 -14.72 9.75
C ILE A 9 -5.31 -14.92 11.22
N MET A 10 -6.29 -15.03 12.11
CA MET A 10 -6.03 -15.22 13.55
C MET A 10 -5.37 -16.58 13.82
N GLU A 11 -5.82 -17.64 13.15
CA GLU A 11 -5.21 -18.97 13.23
C GLU A 11 -3.73 -18.96 12.75
N ALA A 12 -3.46 -18.28 11.63
CA ALA A 12 -2.09 -18.13 11.14
C ALA A 12 -1.19 -17.38 12.14
N ALA A 13 -1.73 -16.34 12.78
CA ALA A 13 -1.01 -15.58 13.80
C ALA A 13 -0.72 -16.45 15.04
N ASP A 14 -1.68 -17.27 15.49
CA ASP A 14 -1.48 -18.19 16.59
C ASP A 14 -0.49 -19.31 16.28
N ALA A 15 -0.43 -19.74 15.02
CA ALA A 15 0.57 -20.69 14.54
C ALA A 15 1.99 -20.09 14.44
N GLY A 16 2.16 -18.80 14.77
CA GLY A 16 3.46 -18.12 14.75
C GLY A 16 3.94 -17.69 13.37
N ILE A 17 3.03 -17.61 12.38
CA ILE A 17 3.35 -17.10 11.04
C ILE A 17 3.67 -15.61 11.13
N LYS A 18 4.87 -15.23 10.69
CA LYS A 18 5.39 -13.86 10.83
C LYS A 18 4.85 -12.88 9.78
N VAL A 19 4.55 -13.37 8.58
CA VAL A 19 4.01 -12.56 7.48
C VAL A 19 2.77 -13.25 6.93
N ILE A 20 1.64 -12.57 7.06
CA ILE A 20 0.34 -13.06 6.62
C ILE A 20 -0.15 -12.18 5.48
N ILE A 21 -0.42 -12.76 4.33
CA ILE A 21 -0.95 -12.06 3.16
C ILE A 21 -2.42 -12.45 2.99
N CYS A 22 -3.31 -11.48 3.11
CA CYS A 22 -4.74 -11.67 2.88
C CYS A 22 -5.17 -11.02 1.56
N ILE A 23 -5.38 -11.84 0.52
CA ILE A 23 -5.83 -11.38 -0.80
C ILE A 23 -7.34 -11.12 -0.81
N THR A 24 -8.07 -11.77 0.07
CA THR A 24 -9.53 -11.82 0.10
C THR A 24 -10.14 -10.42 0.12
N GLU A 25 -11.07 -10.18 -0.79
CA GLU A 25 -11.94 -9.02 -0.84
C GLU A 25 -13.28 -9.33 -0.15
N GLY A 26 -13.94 -8.30 0.41
CA GLY A 26 -15.28 -8.41 0.95
C GLY A 26 -15.35 -8.96 2.38
N ILE A 27 -14.27 -8.92 3.14
CA ILE A 27 -14.29 -9.23 4.57
C ILE A 27 -15.06 -8.14 5.30
N PRO A 28 -16.03 -8.48 6.18
CA PRO A 28 -16.74 -7.48 6.95
C PRO A 28 -15.81 -6.59 7.78
N VAL A 29 -16.06 -5.28 7.77
CA VAL A 29 -15.23 -4.30 8.51
C VAL A 29 -15.13 -4.67 10.00
N GLY A 30 -16.24 -5.10 10.61
CA GLY A 30 -16.26 -5.53 12.02
C GLY A 30 -15.34 -6.72 12.32
N ASP A 31 -15.17 -7.62 11.37
CA ASP A 31 -14.27 -8.76 11.52
C ASP A 31 -12.81 -8.31 11.39
N MET A 32 -12.51 -7.39 10.49
CA MET A 32 -11.16 -6.81 10.38
C MET A 32 -10.77 -5.97 11.60
N VAL A 33 -11.71 -5.29 12.26
CA VAL A 33 -11.46 -4.62 13.55
C VAL A 33 -11.05 -5.64 14.62
N LYS A 34 -11.74 -6.79 14.69
CA LYS A 34 -11.36 -7.88 15.60
C LYS A 34 -9.98 -8.43 15.27
N VAL A 35 -9.68 -8.68 13.99
CA VAL A 35 -8.37 -9.15 13.52
C VAL A 35 -7.27 -8.19 13.96
N LYS A 36 -7.45 -6.89 13.72
CA LYS A 36 -6.45 -5.87 14.11
C LYS A 36 -6.17 -5.85 15.61
N ALA A 37 -7.23 -5.94 16.43
CA ALA A 37 -7.07 -6.03 17.87
C ALA A 37 -6.37 -7.35 18.30
N TYR A 38 -6.72 -8.46 17.66
CA TYR A 38 -6.17 -9.77 17.96
C TYR A 38 -4.68 -9.91 17.66
N ILE A 39 -4.20 -9.31 16.56
CA ILE A 39 -2.79 -9.39 16.15
C ILE A 39 -1.92 -8.27 16.72
N ALA A 40 -2.49 -7.30 17.44
CA ALA A 40 -1.79 -6.09 17.86
C ALA A 40 -0.55 -6.34 18.74
N ASP A 41 -0.59 -7.37 19.57
CA ASP A 41 0.49 -7.79 20.49
C ASP A 41 1.25 -9.04 20.01
N ARG A 42 0.98 -9.50 18.80
CA ARG A 42 1.64 -10.66 18.19
C ARG A 42 2.76 -10.24 17.26
N ASP A 43 3.80 -11.06 17.21
CA ASP A 43 4.94 -10.85 16.31
C ASP A 43 4.61 -11.35 14.90
N CYS A 44 3.65 -10.69 14.27
CA CYS A 44 3.30 -10.93 12.87
C CYS A 44 2.93 -9.63 12.15
N LYS A 45 3.11 -9.62 10.84
CA LYS A 45 2.68 -8.53 9.95
C LYS A 45 1.60 -9.05 9.01
N LEU A 46 0.46 -8.35 8.99
CA LEU A 46 -0.61 -8.60 8.03
C LEU A 46 -0.50 -7.62 6.87
N VAL A 47 -0.56 -8.11 5.64
CA VAL A 47 -0.71 -7.32 4.41
C VAL A 47 -2.07 -7.62 3.80
N GLY A 48 -2.81 -6.59 3.48
CA GLY A 48 -4.23 -6.71 3.08
C GLY A 48 -5.18 -6.50 4.27
N PRO A 49 -6.47 -6.81 4.10
CA PRO A 49 -7.09 -7.60 3.03
C PRO A 49 -7.22 -6.85 1.70
N ASN A 50 -7.87 -7.50 0.72
CA ASN A 50 -8.12 -6.95 -0.61
C ASN A 50 -6.84 -6.39 -1.27
N CYS A 51 -5.82 -7.22 -1.33
CA CYS A 51 -4.50 -6.83 -1.82
C CYS A 51 -3.92 -7.87 -2.81
N PRO A 52 -2.98 -7.47 -3.66
CA PRO A 52 -2.31 -8.40 -4.57
C PRO A 52 -1.15 -9.17 -3.91
N GLY A 53 -0.77 -8.81 -2.70
CA GLY A 53 0.35 -9.40 -1.99
C GLY A 53 1.64 -8.61 -2.07
N VAL A 54 2.75 -9.34 -2.02
CA VAL A 54 4.12 -8.79 -2.00
C VAL A 54 4.99 -9.55 -3.00
N ILE A 55 5.87 -8.85 -3.68
CA ILE A 55 6.91 -9.45 -4.53
C ILE A 55 8.26 -8.75 -4.33
N THR A 56 9.30 -9.56 -4.11
CA THR A 56 10.70 -9.17 -4.22
C THR A 56 11.26 -9.90 -5.43
N PRO A 57 11.47 -9.23 -6.57
CA PRO A 57 11.86 -9.90 -7.82
C PRO A 57 13.12 -10.74 -7.65
N ASP A 58 13.13 -11.91 -8.27
CA ASP A 58 14.17 -12.95 -8.21
C ASP A 58 14.37 -13.62 -6.84
N GLU A 59 13.58 -13.25 -5.82
CA GLU A 59 13.71 -13.80 -4.46
C GLU A 59 12.43 -14.47 -3.97
N ALA A 60 11.31 -13.71 -3.87
CA ALA A 60 10.07 -14.23 -3.31
C ALA A 60 8.83 -13.54 -3.87
N LYS A 61 7.76 -14.31 -4.01
CA LYS A 61 6.42 -13.80 -4.29
C LYS A 61 5.41 -14.49 -3.39
N VAL A 62 4.63 -13.70 -2.65
CA VAL A 62 3.49 -14.18 -1.87
C VAL A 62 2.26 -13.39 -2.29
N GLY A 63 1.32 -14.04 -2.97
CA GLY A 63 0.14 -13.43 -3.54
C GLY A 63 0.01 -13.64 -5.04
N ILE A 64 -0.69 -12.73 -5.71
CA ILE A 64 -1.13 -12.88 -7.12
C ILE A 64 -0.45 -11.92 -8.10
N MET A 65 0.56 -11.17 -7.68
CA MET A 65 1.26 -10.24 -8.57
C MET A 65 1.85 -10.96 -9.79
N PRO A 66 1.69 -10.41 -11.02
CA PRO A 66 2.22 -11.00 -12.25
C PRO A 66 3.75 -10.81 -12.30
N GLY A 67 4.51 -11.84 -11.93
CA GLY A 67 5.97 -11.74 -11.78
C GLY A 67 6.71 -11.23 -13.03
N PHE A 68 6.15 -11.43 -14.22
CA PHE A 68 6.80 -11.05 -15.48
C PHE A 68 6.91 -9.52 -15.70
N VAL A 69 6.15 -8.68 -14.98
CA VAL A 69 6.27 -7.21 -15.05
C VAL A 69 7.33 -6.66 -14.09
N PHE A 70 7.85 -7.49 -13.19
CA PHE A 70 8.81 -7.08 -12.17
C PHE A 70 10.21 -7.57 -12.53
N LYS A 71 11.21 -6.70 -12.41
CA LYS A 71 12.63 -7.03 -12.49
C LYS A 71 13.34 -6.45 -11.30
N LYS A 72 14.35 -7.15 -10.80
CA LYS A 72 15.18 -6.69 -9.67
C LYS A 72 15.84 -5.35 -9.98
N GLY A 73 15.82 -4.46 -9.01
CA GLY A 73 16.41 -3.14 -9.10
C GLY A 73 16.35 -2.39 -7.77
N LYS A 74 16.04 -1.09 -7.80
CA LYS A 74 16.29 -0.16 -6.69
C LYS A 74 15.06 0.59 -6.19
N VAL A 75 13.89 0.37 -6.79
CA VAL A 75 12.67 1.10 -6.47
C VAL A 75 11.75 0.27 -5.60
N GLY A 76 11.42 0.76 -4.42
CA GLY A 76 10.34 0.22 -3.60
C GLY A 76 8.99 0.74 -4.06
N ILE A 77 7.96 -0.10 -4.16
CA ILE A 77 6.59 0.32 -4.50
C ILE A 77 5.66 -0.03 -3.35
N VAL A 78 4.91 0.94 -2.85
CA VAL A 78 3.76 0.73 -1.96
C VAL A 78 2.50 1.25 -2.62
N SER A 79 1.46 0.42 -2.67
CA SER A 79 0.24 0.79 -3.39
C SER A 79 -1.02 0.21 -2.72
N LYS A 80 -2.09 0.98 -2.75
CA LYS A 80 -3.45 0.52 -2.40
C LYS A 80 -4.10 -0.25 -3.56
N SER A 81 -3.66 -0.01 -4.80
CA SER A 81 -4.22 -0.60 -6.02
C SER A 81 -3.31 -1.69 -6.59
N GLY A 82 -3.85 -2.87 -6.83
CA GLY A 82 -3.13 -3.94 -7.54
C GLY A 82 -2.76 -3.54 -8.96
N THR A 83 -3.72 -3.09 -9.75
CA THR A 83 -3.54 -2.72 -11.16
C THR A 83 -2.51 -1.61 -11.35
N LEU A 84 -2.60 -0.53 -10.55
CA LEU A 84 -1.64 0.57 -10.63
C LEU A 84 -0.24 0.15 -10.14
N THR A 85 -0.13 -0.83 -9.25
CA THR A 85 1.16 -1.43 -8.88
C THR A 85 1.84 -2.05 -10.09
N TYR A 86 1.09 -2.81 -10.89
CA TYR A 86 1.64 -3.50 -12.07
C TYR A 86 2.05 -2.51 -13.15
N GLU A 87 1.23 -1.49 -13.39
CA GLU A 87 1.55 -0.43 -14.35
C GLU A 87 2.79 0.35 -13.95
N ALA A 88 2.89 0.79 -12.69
CA ALA A 88 4.05 1.49 -12.19
C ALA A 88 5.32 0.62 -12.26
N ALA A 89 5.23 -0.66 -11.91
CA ALA A 89 6.35 -1.59 -11.99
C ALA A 89 6.85 -1.75 -13.43
N ASP A 90 5.94 -1.94 -14.38
CA ASP A 90 6.29 -2.05 -15.82
C ASP A 90 6.99 -0.79 -16.32
N GLN A 91 6.50 0.38 -15.96
CA GLN A 91 7.11 1.65 -16.34
C GLN A 91 8.50 1.85 -15.73
N VAL A 92 8.65 1.59 -14.43
CA VAL A 92 9.94 1.66 -13.73
C VAL A 92 10.96 0.72 -14.36
N VAL A 93 10.54 -0.51 -14.69
CA VAL A 93 11.40 -1.51 -15.36
C VAL A 93 11.79 -1.05 -16.76
N LYS A 94 10.87 -0.47 -17.54
CA LYS A 94 11.17 0.08 -18.86
C LYS A 94 12.19 1.23 -18.83
N GLN A 95 12.24 1.98 -17.73
CA GLN A 95 13.26 3.00 -17.50
C GLN A 95 14.61 2.43 -17.00
N GLY A 96 14.73 1.12 -16.86
CA GLY A 96 15.97 0.45 -16.44
C GLY A 96 16.26 0.51 -14.94
N LEU A 97 15.31 0.95 -14.11
CA LEU A 97 15.52 1.12 -12.66
C LEU A 97 15.23 -0.16 -11.86
N GLY A 98 14.24 -0.95 -12.25
CA GLY A 98 13.83 -2.18 -11.55
C GLY A 98 13.29 -1.95 -10.14
N ILE A 99 12.82 -3.03 -9.53
CA ILE A 99 12.07 -3.03 -8.27
C ILE A 99 12.86 -3.79 -7.20
N THR A 100 12.99 -3.22 -5.99
CA THR A 100 13.46 -3.97 -4.82
C THR A 100 12.35 -4.86 -4.28
N THR A 101 11.25 -4.25 -3.88
CA THR A 101 10.05 -4.96 -3.42
C THR A 101 8.83 -4.13 -3.77
N ALA A 102 7.74 -4.78 -4.16
CA ALA A 102 6.44 -4.14 -4.30
C ALA A 102 5.47 -4.72 -3.26
N ILE A 103 4.82 -3.83 -2.51
CA ILE A 103 3.87 -4.16 -1.47
C ILE A 103 2.50 -3.58 -1.85
N GLY A 104 1.55 -4.46 -2.14
CA GLY A 104 0.15 -4.07 -2.28
C GLY A 104 -0.53 -4.14 -0.92
N ILE A 105 -0.90 -3.01 -0.35
CA ILE A 105 -1.45 -2.95 1.01
C ILE A 105 -2.97 -3.13 1.07
N GLY A 106 -3.65 -3.04 -0.09
CA GLY A 106 -5.10 -3.21 -0.19
C GLY A 106 -5.90 -1.91 -0.10
N GLY A 107 -7.14 -1.98 -0.61
CA GLY A 107 -8.06 -0.84 -0.72
C GLY A 107 -9.20 -0.84 0.30
N ASP A 108 -9.19 -1.72 1.29
CA ASP A 108 -10.21 -1.78 2.33
C ASP A 108 -10.00 -0.69 3.40
N PRO A 109 -11.08 -0.29 4.12
CA PRO A 109 -10.98 0.72 5.17
C PRO A 109 -10.10 0.30 6.35
N ILE A 110 -10.07 -0.98 6.68
CA ILE A 110 -9.26 -1.56 7.76
C ILE A 110 -8.29 -2.56 7.15
N ILE A 111 -7.02 -2.20 7.15
CA ILE A 111 -5.92 -3.00 6.60
C ILE A 111 -4.88 -3.33 7.66
N GLY A 112 -4.06 -4.32 7.40
CA GLY A 112 -2.95 -4.71 8.24
C GLY A 112 -1.82 -3.70 8.22
N THR A 113 -0.96 -3.78 7.21
CA THR A 113 0.17 -2.87 6.99
C THR A 113 -0.31 -1.59 6.33
N THR A 114 0.03 -0.45 6.92
CA THR A 114 -0.30 0.89 6.41
C THR A 114 0.74 1.39 5.40
N THR A 115 0.38 2.45 4.66
CA THR A 115 1.34 3.14 3.76
C THR A 115 2.58 3.60 4.50
N LYS A 116 2.41 4.20 5.69
CA LYS A 116 3.52 4.64 6.53
C LYS A 116 4.45 3.50 6.91
N GLU A 117 3.91 2.37 7.38
CA GLU A 117 4.71 1.21 7.79
C GLU A 117 5.48 0.61 6.60
N ALA A 118 4.88 0.53 5.42
CA ALA A 118 5.56 0.08 4.21
C ALA A 118 6.69 1.04 3.80
N VAL A 119 6.44 2.35 3.82
CA VAL A 119 7.46 3.37 3.54
C VAL A 119 8.60 3.30 4.56
N GLU A 120 8.30 3.11 5.83
CA GLU A 120 9.31 2.94 6.89
C GLU A 120 10.23 1.74 6.62
N MET A 121 9.66 0.61 6.19
CA MET A 121 10.46 -0.55 5.79
C MET A 121 11.39 -0.20 4.61
N PHE A 122 10.91 0.48 3.59
CA PHE A 122 11.73 0.91 2.45
C PHE A 122 12.80 1.95 2.83
N MET A 123 12.50 2.86 3.75
CA MET A 123 13.49 3.84 4.24
C MET A 123 14.65 3.18 4.98
N ASN A 124 14.41 2.02 5.61
CA ASN A 124 15.40 1.23 6.34
C ASN A 124 16.01 0.09 5.52
N ASP A 125 15.59 -0.11 4.29
CA ASP A 125 16.14 -1.11 3.37
C ASP A 125 17.28 -0.52 2.55
N ASP A 126 18.49 -1.02 2.73
CA ASP A 126 19.69 -0.51 2.05
C ASP A 126 19.67 -0.73 0.53
N GLU A 127 18.90 -1.70 0.03
CA GLU A 127 18.76 -1.96 -1.39
C GLU A 127 17.78 -0.99 -2.08
N THR A 128 16.86 -0.38 -1.33
CA THR A 128 15.89 0.60 -1.86
C THR A 128 16.50 1.99 -1.91
N GLU A 129 16.66 2.55 -3.11
CA GLU A 129 17.19 3.90 -3.31
C GLU A 129 16.11 4.97 -3.47
N CYS A 130 14.92 4.61 -3.97
CA CYS A 130 13.75 5.50 -4.05
C CYS A 130 12.45 4.72 -3.89
N ILE A 131 11.35 5.45 -3.64
CA ILE A 131 10.06 4.86 -3.32
C ILE A 131 8.98 5.46 -4.24
N VAL A 132 8.13 4.60 -4.79
CA VAL A 132 6.88 4.99 -5.45
C VAL A 132 5.72 4.68 -4.51
N MET A 133 4.95 5.70 -4.18
CA MET A 133 3.79 5.62 -3.29
C MET A 133 2.51 5.89 -4.07
N ILE A 134 1.66 4.90 -4.21
CA ILE A 134 0.39 4.99 -4.94
C ILE A 134 -0.75 4.92 -3.94
N GLY A 135 -1.46 6.03 -3.84
CA GLY A 135 -2.65 6.16 -3.00
C GLY A 135 -3.92 6.43 -3.82
N GLU A 136 -4.97 6.71 -3.11
CA GLU A 136 -6.28 7.01 -3.68
C GLU A 136 -7.05 7.95 -2.77
N ILE A 137 -8.20 8.43 -3.22
CA ILE A 137 -9.12 9.21 -2.39
C ILE A 137 -9.56 8.41 -1.17
N GLY A 138 -9.94 9.12 -0.09
CA GLY A 138 -10.43 8.53 1.16
C GLY A 138 -9.34 8.20 2.18
N GLY A 139 -9.67 8.35 3.44
CA GLY A 139 -8.78 8.09 4.56
C GLY A 139 -7.57 9.02 4.65
N GLN A 140 -6.64 8.70 5.55
CA GLN A 140 -5.48 9.55 5.88
C GLN A 140 -4.12 8.85 5.69
N LEU A 141 -4.08 7.62 5.18
CA LEU A 141 -2.88 6.80 5.15
C LEU A 141 -1.70 7.45 4.42
N GLU A 142 -1.96 8.10 3.29
CA GLU A 142 -0.93 8.77 2.49
C GLU A 142 -0.46 10.07 3.18
N ALA A 143 -1.38 10.82 3.79
CA ALA A 143 -1.06 12.02 4.55
C ALA A 143 -0.20 11.71 5.79
N ASP A 144 -0.53 10.64 6.50
CA ASP A 144 0.24 10.17 7.66
C ASP A 144 1.65 9.73 7.26
N ALA A 145 1.78 9.00 6.14
CA ALA A 145 3.07 8.62 5.58
C ALA A 145 3.89 9.86 5.19
N ALA A 146 3.29 10.84 4.52
CA ALA A 146 3.96 12.06 4.09
C ALA A 146 4.50 12.88 5.27
N LYS A 147 3.70 13.06 6.30
CA LYS A 147 4.12 13.75 7.53
C LYS A 147 5.28 13.04 8.22
N TRP A 148 5.23 11.70 8.28
CA TRP A 148 6.30 10.89 8.85
C TRP A 148 7.60 11.00 8.04
N ILE A 149 7.52 10.95 6.70
CA ILE A 149 8.67 11.13 5.80
C ILE A 149 9.37 12.45 6.09
N LYS A 150 8.62 13.56 6.15
CA LYS A 150 9.17 14.88 6.45
C LYS A 150 9.79 14.94 7.85
N ALA A 151 9.10 14.41 8.86
CA ALA A 151 9.58 14.39 10.24
C ALA A 151 10.89 13.61 10.42
N THR A 152 11.14 12.61 9.57
CA THR A 152 12.35 11.78 9.59
C THR A 152 13.45 12.25 8.62
N GLY A 153 13.25 13.41 7.96
CA GLY A 153 14.26 14.10 7.17
C GLY A 153 14.38 13.66 5.70
N ASN A 154 13.33 13.09 5.11
CA ASN A 154 13.28 12.74 3.67
C ASN A 154 14.52 11.99 3.18
N LYS A 155 14.89 10.92 3.86
CA LYS A 155 16.14 10.18 3.64
C LYS A 155 16.31 9.61 2.23
N LYS A 156 15.20 9.28 1.55
CA LYS A 156 15.18 8.76 0.18
C LYS A 156 14.12 9.51 -0.63
N PRO A 157 14.33 9.71 -1.94
CA PRO A 157 13.32 10.30 -2.82
C PRO A 157 12.03 9.47 -2.81
N VAL A 158 10.89 10.16 -2.73
CA VAL A 158 9.55 9.55 -2.83
C VAL A 158 8.77 10.23 -3.93
N VAL A 159 8.24 9.43 -4.85
CA VAL A 159 7.28 9.85 -5.88
C VAL A 159 5.89 9.41 -5.47
N GLY A 160 4.93 10.31 -5.48
CA GLY A 160 3.55 10.05 -5.06
C GLY A 160 2.54 10.25 -6.19
N PHE A 161 1.63 9.30 -6.33
CA PHE A 161 0.45 9.40 -7.18
C PHE A 161 -0.81 9.12 -6.38
N ILE A 162 -1.87 9.91 -6.59
CA ILE A 162 -3.18 9.74 -5.95
C ILE A 162 -4.25 9.53 -7.01
N ALA A 163 -4.83 8.34 -7.02
CA ALA A 163 -5.95 7.99 -7.89
C ALA A 163 -7.25 8.67 -7.45
N GLY A 164 -8.16 8.86 -8.40
CA GLY A 164 -9.50 9.38 -8.12
C GLY A 164 -9.64 10.90 -8.23
N GLN A 165 -8.79 11.59 -9.01
CA GLN A 165 -8.84 13.05 -9.19
C GLN A 165 -10.18 13.55 -9.75
N THR A 166 -10.87 12.72 -10.55
CA THR A 166 -12.18 13.03 -11.14
C THR A 166 -13.35 12.35 -10.41
N ALA A 167 -13.11 11.76 -9.25
CA ALA A 167 -14.11 11.02 -8.51
C ALA A 167 -15.23 11.94 -7.98
N PRO A 168 -16.51 11.58 -8.19
CA PRO A 168 -17.62 12.32 -7.61
C PRO A 168 -17.69 12.14 -6.10
N LYS A 169 -18.06 13.20 -5.39
CA LYS A 169 -18.22 13.15 -3.92
C LYS A 169 -19.26 12.11 -3.50
N GLY A 170 -18.98 11.42 -2.39
CA GLY A 170 -19.92 10.50 -1.74
C GLY A 170 -20.14 9.18 -2.49
N ARG A 171 -19.31 8.86 -3.49
CA ARG A 171 -19.32 7.56 -4.16
C ARG A 171 -18.03 6.81 -3.92
N THR A 172 -18.15 5.52 -3.70
CA THR A 172 -17.01 4.59 -3.62
C THR A 172 -16.46 4.36 -5.02
N MET A 173 -15.14 4.46 -5.17
CA MET A 173 -14.47 4.34 -6.47
C MET A 173 -13.62 3.06 -6.53
N GLY A 174 -14.28 1.94 -6.76
CA GLY A 174 -13.65 0.61 -6.85
C GLY A 174 -13.41 -0.02 -5.48
N HIS A 175 -12.56 0.56 -4.66
CA HIS A 175 -12.27 0.07 -3.31
C HIS A 175 -13.26 0.60 -2.27
N ALA A 176 -13.57 -0.22 -1.25
CA ALA A 176 -14.46 0.19 -0.17
C ALA A 176 -13.94 1.39 0.63
N GLY A 177 -12.61 1.53 0.74
CA GLY A 177 -11.94 2.67 1.37
C GLY A 177 -11.81 3.91 0.48
N ALA A 178 -12.04 3.79 -0.83
CA ALA A 178 -11.90 4.88 -1.79
C ALA A 178 -13.17 5.73 -1.88
N ILE A 179 -13.48 6.46 -0.82
CA ILE A 179 -14.63 7.36 -0.70
C ILE A 179 -14.20 8.68 -0.05
N VAL A 180 -14.59 9.79 -0.64
CA VAL A 180 -14.34 11.12 -0.06
C VAL A 180 -15.34 11.38 1.06
N GLY A 181 -14.87 11.36 2.31
CA GLY A 181 -15.65 11.64 3.51
C GLY A 181 -15.48 13.08 4.03
N GLY A 182 -14.38 13.75 3.67
CA GLY A 182 -14.03 15.07 4.17
C GLY A 182 -13.39 15.99 3.14
N LYS A 183 -12.78 17.08 3.62
CA LYS A 183 -12.06 18.03 2.75
C LYS A 183 -10.63 17.59 2.47
N ASP A 184 -10.03 16.84 3.39
CA ASP A 184 -8.60 16.50 3.37
C ASP A 184 -8.29 15.14 2.73
N ASP A 185 -9.32 14.39 2.36
CA ASP A 185 -9.19 13.06 1.76
C ASP A 185 -9.58 13.01 0.26
N THR A 186 -9.75 14.18 -0.37
CA THR A 186 -9.82 14.31 -1.83
C THR A 186 -8.45 14.08 -2.46
N ALA A 187 -8.41 13.71 -3.73
CA ALA A 187 -7.14 13.53 -4.44
C ALA A 187 -6.30 14.81 -4.39
N GLN A 188 -6.90 15.97 -4.68
CA GLN A 188 -6.22 17.25 -4.70
C GLN A 188 -5.66 17.64 -3.32
N ALA A 189 -6.43 17.43 -2.25
CA ALA A 189 -5.97 17.71 -0.90
C ALA A 189 -4.79 16.81 -0.51
N LYS A 190 -4.86 15.51 -0.80
CA LYS A 190 -3.76 14.57 -0.57
C LYS A 190 -2.52 14.93 -1.38
N MET A 191 -2.65 15.21 -2.69
CA MET A 191 -1.53 15.63 -3.54
C MET A 191 -0.84 16.87 -2.98
N LYS A 192 -1.60 17.86 -2.50
CA LYS A 192 -1.06 19.04 -1.84
C LYS A 192 -0.30 18.67 -0.56
N ILE A 193 -0.86 17.85 0.30
CA ILE A 193 -0.20 17.38 1.54
C ILE A 193 1.11 16.65 1.20
N LEU A 194 1.11 15.78 0.20
CA LEU A 194 2.31 15.07 -0.23
C LEU A 194 3.41 16.07 -0.66
N ALA A 195 3.08 17.03 -1.52
CA ALA A 195 4.03 18.03 -2.01
C ALA A 195 4.60 18.90 -0.88
N GLU A 196 3.76 19.37 0.05
CA GLU A 196 4.18 20.15 1.22
C GLU A 196 5.10 19.38 2.18
N ASN A 197 5.10 18.06 2.09
CA ASN A 197 5.97 17.18 2.87
C ASN A 197 7.19 16.65 2.08
N GLY A 198 7.48 17.23 0.90
CA GLY A 198 8.68 16.94 0.13
C GLY A 198 8.59 15.70 -0.75
N ILE A 199 7.41 15.20 -1.03
CA ILE A 199 7.15 14.11 -1.96
C ILE A 199 6.97 14.70 -3.37
N HIS A 200 7.62 14.12 -4.37
CA HIS A 200 7.41 14.50 -5.76
C HIS A 200 6.07 13.94 -6.26
N VAL A 201 5.10 14.82 -6.45
CA VAL A 201 3.74 14.43 -6.87
C VAL A 201 3.62 14.43 -8.38
N VAL A 202 3.05 13.36 -8.92
CA VAL A 202 2.73 13.23 -10.36
C VAL A 202 1.22 13.16 -10.56
N GLU A 203 0.74 13.73 -11.68
CA GLU A 203 -0.70 13.78 -12.02
C GLU A 203 -1.15 12.54 -12.79
N SER A 204 -0.22 11.82 -13.38
CA SER A 204 -0.45 10.59 -14.15
C SER A 204 0.46 9.47 -13.63
N PRO A 205 0.00 8.21 -13.65
CA PRO A 205 0.87 7.09 -13.36
C PRO A 205 1.88 6.79 -14.49
N ALA A 206 1.72 7.45 -15.64
CA ALA A 206 2.59 7.31 -16.82
C ALA A 206 3.75 8.30 -16.81
#